data_ea43cfa04dc619db121446e8306dc68f
#
_entry.id   ea43cfa04dc619db121446e8306dc68f
#
_cell.length_a   1.000
_cell.length_b   1.000
_cell.length_c   1.000
_cell.angle_alpha   90.00
_cell.angle_beta   90.00
_cell.angle_gamma   90.00
#
_symmetry.space_group_name_H-M   'P 1'
#
loop_
_entity.id
_entity.type
_entity.pdbx_description
1 polymer ?
#
loop_
_entity_poly.entity_id
_entity_poly.type
_entity_poly.pdbx_seq_one_letter_code
_entity_poly.pdbx_strand_id
1 'polypeptide(L)'
;EKPTENHFFFKGSVEVMSGAMQMQSARMTVISNKVDQSKTTEEDLDLKVGEVKNIVASGGVRIEQNGQVATGEQVTFYPADERAVLTGDPKVINGEAIATGNTMELKPKLAIISGEADDPVIVRLPEMPDLGYVAFTPTSAEAPMPTVQNETEATIVTSQLLHMIEEPKQTLFRFNEDVQVTATNLDTTCERLEIIAVEQPDATLDAKAALELQRIEAHENVVIKQTGRISTAKKATFLPQEGKVVLEGSAVVKDEQGRAAGHRMTLFQGQGRAIVEGGGLEGERARVTLPGMSVSQ
;
A
#
# COMPACT_ATOMS: atom_id res chain seq x y z
N GLU A 1 -29.66 38.32 8.02
CA GLU A 1 -28.86 37.57 9.03
C GLU A 1 -27.45 38.09 8.97
N LYS A 2 -26.83 38.39 10.14
CA LYS A 2 -25.42 38.80 10.19
C LYS A 2 -24.58 37.55 9.91
N PRO A 3 -23.53 37.67 9.07
CA PRO A 3 -22.66 36.54 8.81
C PRO A 3 -22.08 36.03 10.15
N THR A 4 -22.12 34.70 10.35
CA THR A 4 -21.66 34.03 11.59
C THR A 4 -20.19 33.64 11.53
N GLU A 5 -19.54 33.85 10.37
CA GLU A 5 -18.17 33.42 10.08
C GLU A 5 -17.31 34.59 9.60
N ASN A 6 -16.01 34.47 9.85
CA ASN A 6 -14.97 35.30 9.26
C ASN A 6 -14.25 34.49 8.20
N HIS A 7 -13.95 35.12 7.05
CA HIS A 7 -13.18 34.53 5.97
C HIS A 7 -11.91 35.36 5.74
N PHE A 8 -10.76 34.72 5.84
CA PHE A 8 -9.47 35.33 5.58
C PHE A 8 -8.89 34.76 4.29
N PHE A 9 -8.56 35.61 3.34
CA PHE A 9 -8.06 35.23 2.03
C PHE A 9 -6.58 35.58 1.89
N PHE A 10 -5.74 34.59 1.59
CA PHE A 10 -4.34 34.73 1.29
C PHE A 10 -4.10 34.38 -0.17
N LYS A 11 -3.31 35.18 -0.90
CA LYS A 11 -3.04 35.00 -2.32
C LYS A 11 -1.57 35.26 -2.63
N GLY A 12 -1.01 34.44 -3.55
CA GLY A 12 0.35 34.58 -4.04
C GLY A 12 1.38 33.94 -3.11
N SER A 13 1.85 32.75 -3.47
CA SER A 13 2.92 32.00 -2.76
C SER A 13 2.69 31.92 -1.25
N VAL A 14 1.56 31.34 -0.85
CA VAL A 14 1.20 31.18 0.56
C VAL A 14 2.03 30.05 1.16
N GLU A 15 2.66 30.32 2.28
CA GLU A 15 3.41 29.34 3.07
C GLU A 15 2.83 29.27 4.49
N VAL A 16 2.66 28.04 4.99
CA VAL A 16 2.18 27.78 6.35
C VAL A 16 3.17 26.84 7.03
N MET A 17 3.59 27.20 8.23
CA MET A 17 4.47 26.38 9.07
C MET A 17 3.74 26.04 10.38
N SER A 18 3.68 24.77 10.74
CA SER A 18 3.08 24.31 11.99
C SER A 18 3.86 23.09 12.52
N GLY A 19 4.66 23.30 13.54
CA GLY A 19 5.57 22.24 14.03
C GLY A 19 6.53 21.76 12.94
N ALA A 20 6.50 20.46 12.66
CA ALA A 20 7.31 19.84 11.60
C ALA A 20 6.63 19.89 10.21
N MET A 21 5.40 20.41 10.11
CA MET A 21 4.66 20.50 8.85
C MET A 21 4.93 21.85 8.17
N GLN A 22 5.25 21.81 6.89
CA GLN A 22 5.33 22.94 5.98
C GLN A 22 4.36 22.72 4.84
N MET A 23 3.52 23.73 4.54
CA MET A 23 2.58 23.69 3.42
C MET A 23 2.78 24.91 2.53
N GLN A 24 2.78 24.69 1.22
CA GLN A 24 2.85 25.73 0.20
C GLN A 24 1.65 25.63 -0.74
N SER A 25 1.12 26.79 -1.18
CA SER A 25 0.02 26.88 -2.14
C SER A 25 -0.04 28.25 -2.80
N ALA A 26 -0.78 28.38 -3.92
CA ALA A 26 -1.00 29.69 -4.53
C ALA A 26 -2.05 30.53 -3.77
N ARG A 27 -3.01 29.89 -3.13
CA ARG A 27 -4.12 30.56 -2.43
C ARG A 27 -4.50 29.78 -1.18
N MET A 28 -4.93 30.49 -0.15
CA MET A 28 -5.48 29.90 1.07
C MET A 28 -6.66 30.73 1.58
N THR A 29 -7.68 30.05 2.05
CA THR A 29 -8.83 30.64 2.74
C THR A 29 -8.96 30.00 4.12
N VAL A 30 -8.96 30.82 5.16
CA VAL A 30 -9.22 30.38 6.54
C VAL A 30 -10.63 30.80 6.90
N ILE A 31 -11.44 29.88 7.35
CA ILE A 31 -12.82 30.10 7.80
C ILE A 31 -12.88 29.86 9.31
N SER A 32 -13.29 30.86 10.05
CA SER A 32 -13.42 30.80 11.52
C SER A 32 -14.77 31.30 12.01
N ASN A 33 -15.17 30.87 13.19
CA ASN A 33 -16.31 31.44 13.88
C ASN A 33 -16.06 32.90 14.21
N LYS A 34 -17.10 33.73 14.22
CA LYS A 34 -17.00 35.08 14.80
C LYS A 34 -16.84 35.00 16.31
N VAL A 35 -15.90 35.75 16.83
CA VAL A 35 -15.80 35.99 18.27
C VAL A 35 -16.90 36.99 18.69
N ASP A 36 -17.65 36.66 19.75
CA ASP A 36 -18.65 37.54 20.30
C ASP A 36 -17.94 38.77 20.94
N GLN A 37 -18.03 39.94 20.29
CA GLN A 37 -17.36 41.17 20.68
C GLN A 37 -17.86 41.75 21.99
N SER A 38 -18.93 41.21 22.61
CA SER A 38 -19.50 41.72 23.85
C SER A 38 -18.62 41.52 25.09
N LYS A 39 -17.49 40.82 24.98
CA LYS A 39 -16.53 40.53 26.08
C LYS A 39 -15.14 41.05 25.87
N THR A 40 -14.93 42.05 24.98
CA THR A 40 -13.60 42.52 24.59
C THR A 40 -13.32 43.90 25.13
N THR A 41 -12.24 44.05 25.91
CA THR A 41 -11.67 45.34 26.32
C THR A 41 -10.83 45.92 25.19
N GLU A 42 -10.80 47.27 25.08
CA GLU A 42 -10.20 48.04 23.96
C GLU A 42 -8.70 47.92 23.74
N GLU A 43 -7.98 47.09 24.52
CA GLU A 43 -6.52 46.98 24.44
C GLU A 43 -6.00 45.84 23.55
N ASP A 44 -6.86 45.01 23.01
CA ASP A 44 -6.46 43.87 22.15
C ASP A 44 -6.77 44.18 20.67
N LEU A 45 -5.85 44.89 20.01
CA LEU A 45 -5.84 45.09 18.54
C LEU A 45 -5.34 43.87 17.75
N ASP A 46 -5.07 42.74 18.42
CA ASP A 46 -4.73 41.50 17.72
C ASP A 46 -5.96 40.95 16.99
N LEU A 47 -5.75 40.51 15.75
CA LEU A 47 -6.74 39.82 14.93
C LEU A 47 -7.29 38.62 15.73
N LYS A 48 -8.39 38.82 16.47
CA LYS A 48 -9.06 37.74 17.18
C LYS A 48 -9.74 36.81 16.16
N VAL A 49 -8.96 35.82 15.72
CA VAL A 49 -9.46 34.70 14.95
C VAL A 49 -10.20 33.82 15.95
N GLY A 50 -11.51 33.65 15.76
CA GLY A 50 -12.29 32.68 16.53
C GLY A 50 -11.84 31.26 16.17
N GLU A 51 -12.51 30.27 16.73
CA GLU A 51 -12.26 28.88 16.42
C GLU A 51 -12.24 28.64 14.90
N VAL A 52 -11.16 28.09 14.38
CA VAL A 52 -11.00 27.80 12.96
C VAL A 52 -11.83 26.57 12.61
N LYS A 53 -12.78 26.72 11.69
CA LYS A 53 -13.61 25.62 11.19
C LYS A 53 -12.89 24.79 10.14
N ASN A 54 -12.37 25.47 9.12
CA ASN A 54 -11.57 24.82 8.09
C ASN A 54 -10.58 25.80 7.47
N ILE A 55 -9.57 25.20 6.82
CA ILE A 55 -8.57 25.91 6.00
C ILE A 55 -8.59 25.24 4.64
N VAL A 56 -8.81 26.01 3.58
CA VAL A 56 -8.76 25.54 2.20
C VAL A 56 -7.57 26.16 1.51
N ALA A 57 -6.61 25.33 1.10
CA ALA A 57 -5.49 25.76 0.25
C ALA A 57 -5.67 25.19 -1.16
N SER A 58 -5.32 25.97 -2.19
CA SER A 58 -5.51 25.58 -3.60
C SER A 58 -4.49 26.20 -4.54
N GLY A 59 -4.37 25.62 -5.74
CA GLY A 59 -3.47 26.05 -6.79
C GLY A 59 -2.07 25.45 -6.62
N GLY A 60 -1.97 24.13 -6.68
CA GLY A 60 -0.73 23.39 -6.52
C GLY A 60 -0.29 23.33 -5.05
N VAL A 61 -0.97 22.51 -4.26
CA VAL A 61 -0.65 22.33 -2.84
C VAL A 61 0.50 21.34 -2.69
N ARG A 62 1.48 21.70 -1.84
CA ARG A 62 2.58 20.83 -1.41
C ARG A 62 2.68 20.85 0.11
N ILE A 63 2.61 19.70 0.72
CA ILE A 63 2.76 19.52 2.17
C ILE A 63 3.99 18.66 2.41
N GLU A 64 4.88 19.14 3.28
CA GLU A 64 6.03 18.37 3.76
C GLU A 64 5.91 18.16 5.26
N GLN A 65 6.03 16.92 5.70
CA GLN A 65 6.05 16.56 7.12
C GLN A 65 6.89 15.31 7.34
N ASN A 66 7.82 15.36 8.28
CA ASN A 66 8.67 14.23 8.65
C ASN A 66 9.34 13.54 7.43
N GLY A 67 9.68 14.33 6.41
CA GLY A 67 10.28 13.88 5.16
C GLY A 67 9.33 13.15 4.21
N GLN A 68 8.05 13.08 4.50
CA GLN A 68 7.01 12.72 3.54
C GLN A 68 6.54 13.96 2.80
N VAL A 69 6.17 13.80 1.55
CA VAL A 69 5.66 14.88 0.70
C VAL A 69 4.30 14.46 0.17
N ALA A 70 3.29 15.30 0.43
CA ALA A 70 1.98 15.16 -0.20
C ALA A 70 1.72 16.34 -1.15
N THR A 71 1.18 16.07 -2.33
CA THR A 71 0.82 17.10 -3.32
C THR A 71 -0.60 16.87 -3.82
N GLY A 72 -1.24 17.91 -4.32
CA GLY A 72 -2.56 17.89 -4.92
C GLY A 72 -2.96 19.28 -5.41
N GLU A 73 -4.08 19.40 -6.10
CA GLU A 73 -4.57 20.73 -6.55
C GLU A 73 -5.19 21.51 -5.38
N GLN A 74 -5.85 20.81 -4.46
CA GLN A 74 -6.49 21.41 -3.30
C GLN A 74 -6.33 20.54 -2.05
N VAL A 75 -6.20 21.18 -0.89
CA VAL A 75 -6.38 20.56 0.43
C VAL A 75 -7.43 21.32 1.23
N THR A 76 -8.29 20.57 1.91
CA THR A 76 -9.18 21.12 2.94
C THR A 76 -8.80 20.53 4.29
N PHE A 77 -8.39 21.38 5.21
CA PHE A 77 -8.03 21.00 6.57
C PHE A 77 -9.18 21.28 7.52
N TYR A 78 -9.54 20.31 8.36
CA TYR A 78 -10.58 20.37 9.39
C TYR A 78 -9.89 20.20 10.76
N PRO A 79 -9.53 21.33 11.44
CA PRO A 79 -8.76 21.25 12.69
C PRO A 79 -9.47 20.50 13.82
N ALA A 80 -10.80 20.65 13.92
CA ALA A 80 -11.59 19.95 14.95
C ALA A 80 -11.56 18.42 14.83
N ASP A 81 -11.39 17.91 13.61
CA ASP A 81 -11.35 16.47 13.31
C ASP A 81 -9.89 15.96 13.14
N GLU A 82 -8.90 16.86 13.26
CA GLU A 82 -7.49 16.59 12.91
C GLU A 82 -7.36 15.92 11.52
N ARG A 83 -8.16 16.36 10.56
CA ARG A 83 -8.33 15.73 9.26
C ARG A 83 -7.98 16.67 8.12
N ALA A 84 -7.21 16.16 7.14
CA ALA A 84 -6.98 16.84 5.87
C ALA A 84 -7.50 16.00 4.72
N VAL A 85 -8.11 16.63 3.72
CA VAL A 85 -8.58 15.98 2.49
C VAL A 85 -7.90 16.65 1.31
N LEU A 86 -7.13 15.86 0.54
CA LEU A 86 -6.48 16.27 -0.69
C LEU A 86 -7.26 15.77 -1.88
N THR A 87 -7.40 16.62 -2.90
CA THR A 87 -8.09 16.35 -4.16
C THR A 87 -7.33 16.95 -5.34
N GLY A 88 -7.68 16.52 -6.55
CA GLY A 88 -7.02 16.95 -7.78
C GLY A 88 -5.64 16.30 -7.94
N ASP A 89 -5.65 15.05 -8.37
CA ASP A 89 -4.49 14.19 -8.59
C ASP A 89 -3.56 14.12 -7.35
N PRO A 90 -4.10 13.78 -6.17
CA PRO A 90 -3.31 13.72 -4.96
C PRO A 90 -2.23 12.63 -5.05
N LYS A 91 -1.04 12.97 -4.55
CA LYS A 91 0.12 12.09 -4.55
C LYS A 91 0.85 12.19 -3.23
N VAL A 92 1.24 11.05 -2.65
CA VAL A 92 2.11 10.96 -1.48
C VAL A 92 3.40 10.26 -1.87
N ILE A 93 4.52 10.84 -1.44
CA ILE A 93 5.88 10.32 -1.65
C ILE A 93 6.49 10.08 -0.29
N ASN A 94 6.96 8.87 -0.05
CA ASN A 94 7.70 8.49 1.15
C ASN A 94 8.94 7.69 0.75
N GLY A 95 10.08 8.36 0.67
CA GLY A 95 11.28 7.76 0.09
C GLY A 95 11.06 7.42 -1.38
N GLU A 96 11.22 6.15 -1.74
CA GLU A 96 11.00 5.64 -3.10
C GLU A 96 9.55 5.20 -3.34
N ALA A 97 8.76 5.05 -2.29
CA ALA A 97 7.36 4.67 -2.40
C ALA A 97 6.50 5.88 -2.82
N ILE A 98 5.61 5.66 -3.77
CA ILE A 98 4.68 6.66 -4.30
C ILE A 98 3.27 6.07 -4.27
N ALA A 99 2.33 6.82 -3.71
CA ALA A 99 0.91 6.49 -3.76
C ALA A 99 0.12 7.61 -4.45
N THR A 100 -0.79 7.26 -5.34
CA THR A 100 -1.71 8.16 -6.04
C THR A 100 -3.13 7.62 -5.98
N GLY A 101 -4.11 8.49 -6.17
CA GLY A 101 -5.53 8.14 -6.23
C GLY A 101 -6.37 9.36 -6.54
N ASN A 102 -7.68 9.24 -6.48
CA ASN A 102 -8.63 10.32 -6.74
C ASN A 102 -8.76 11.29 -5.55
N THR A 103 -8.83 10.74 -4.32
CA THR A 103 -8.86 11.51 -3.08
C THR A 103 -7.97 10.89 -2.02
N MET A 104 -7.41 11.73 -1.14
CA MET A 104 -6.66 11.29 0.04
C MET A 104 -7.19 11.96 1.29
N GLU A 105 -7.59 11.17 2.27
CA GLU A 105 -7.95 11.64 3.61
C GLU A 105 -6.83 11.27 4.58
N LEU A 106 -6.27 12.28 5.23
CA LEU A 106 -5.18 12.12 6.20
C LEU A 106 -5.70 12.46 7.59
N LYS A 107 -5.48 11.55 8.54
CA LYS A 107 -5.72 11.70 9.98
C LYS A 107 -4.48 11.26 10.74
N PRO A 108 -4.34 11.57 12.04
CA PRO A 108 -3.28 11.01 12.84
C PRO A 108 -3.27 9.47 12.73
N LYS A 109 -2.13 8.91 12.31
CA LYS A 109 -1.90 7.45 12.16
C LYS A 109 -2.80 6.72 11.15
N LEU A 110 -3.55 7.43 10.33
CA LEU A 110 -4.42 6.84 9.31
C LEU A 110 -4.42 7.69 8.06
N ALA A 111 -3.99 7.12 6.94
CA ALA A 111 -4.24 7.69 5.63
C ALA A 111 -5.19 6.76 4.84
N ILE A 112 -6.18 7.36 4.18
CA ILE A 112 -7.12 6.65 3.31
C ILE A 112 -6.97 7.25 1.92
N ILE A 113 -6.66 6.40 0.94
CA ILE A 113 -6.56 6.81 -0.46
C ILE A 113 -7.66 6.07 -1.20
N SER A 114 -8.48 6.80 -1.92
CA SER A 114 -9.59 6.26 -2.71
C SER A 114 -9.36 6.51 -4.19
N GLY A 115 -9.64 5.51 -4.99
CA GLY A 115 -9.70 5.56 -6.45
C GLY A 115 -11.10 5.20 -6.96
N GLU A 116 -11.24 5.15 -8.27
CA GLU A 116 -12.41 4.69 -8.99
C GLU A 116 -12.00 3.55 -9.94
N ALA A 117 -12.96 2.86 -10.53
CA ALA A 117 -12.67 1.69 -11.39
C ALA A 117 -11.80 2.03 -12.61
N ASP A 118 -11.94 3.24 -13.16
CA ASP A 118 -11.18 3.76 -14.30
C ASP A 118 -9.99 4.66 -13.88
N ASP A 119 -9.90 4.98 -12.59
CA ASP A 119 -8.80 5.74 -11.98
C ASP A 119 -8.47 5.15 -10.60
N PRO A 120 -7.86 3.96 -10.53
CA PRO A 120 -7.62 3.26 -9.28
C PRO A 120 -6.53 3.93 -8.43
N VAL A 121 -6.48 3.56 -7.16
CA VAL A 121 -5.30 3.80 -6.33
C VAL A 121 -4.12 3.05 -6.94
N ILE A 122 -3.00 3.76 -7.13
CA ILE A 122 -1.74 3.16 -7.61
C ILE A 122 -0.67 3.40 -6.57
N VAL A 123 -0.08 2.30 -6.08
CA VAL A 123 1.09 2.36 -5.19
C VAL A 123 2.28 1.76 -5.91
N ARG A 124 3.30 2.58 -6.10
CA ARG A 124 4.61 2.12 -6.56
C ARG A 124 5.49 1.91 -5.35
N LEU A 125 5.93 0.70 -5.16
CA LEU A 125 6.87 0.30 -4.12
C LEU A 125 8.26 0.13 -4.72
N PRO A 126 9.32 0.27 -3.92
CA PRO A 126 10.64 -0.21 -4.33
C PRO A 126 10.54 -1.70 -4.66
N GLU A 127 11.54 -2.15 -5.38
CA GLU A 127 11.65 -3.51 -5.84
C GLU A 127 11.40 -4.53 -4.72
N MET A 128 10.45 -5.45 -4.94
CA MET A 128 10.31 -6.62 -4.08
C MET A 128 11.30 -7.70 -4.49
N PRO A 129 11.89 -8.44 -3.53
CA PRO A 129 12.76 -9.55 -3.86
C PRO A 129 12.05 -10.53 -4.78
N ASP A 130 12.76 -11.02 -5.80
CA ASP A 130 12.23 -12.01 -6.74
C ASP A 130 11.65 -13.20 -5.95
N LEU A 131 10.35 -13.40 -6.07
CA LEU A 131 9.65 -14.53 -5.46
C LEU A 131 9.93 -15.84 -6.24
N GLY A 132 11.00 -15.85 -7.03
CA GLY A 132 11.39 -16.88 -7.97
C GLY A 132 11.27 -18.29 -7.42
N TYR A 133 10.29 -18.99 -7.92
CA TYR A 133 10.21 -20.44 -7.80
C TYR A 133 11.04 -21.05 -8.91
N VAL A 134 12.13 -21.72 -8.55
CA VAL A 134 12.77 -22.65 -9.46
C VAL A 134 11.76 -23.76 -9.74
N ALA A 135 11.39 -23.96 -10.99
CA ALA A 135 10.57 -25.10 -11.41
C ALA A 135 11.17 -26.40 -10.84
N PHE A 136 10.32 -27.38 -10.48
CA PHE A 136 10.77 -28.72 -10.13
C PHE A 136 11.48 -29.36 -11.34
N THR A 137 12.74 -29.04 -11.57
CA THR A 137 13.56 -29.83 -12.48
C THR A 137 14.05 -31.04 -11.70
N PRO A 138 13.70 -32.28 -12.10
CA PRO A 138 14.39 -33.44 -11.56
C PRO A 138 15.87 -33.26 -11.90
N THR A 139 16.71 -33.34 -10.89
CA THR A 139 18.15 -33.15 -10.97
C THR A 139 18.75 -34.05 -12.05
N SER A 140 18.96 -33.52 -13.23
CA SER A 140 19.97 -33.98 -14.18
C SER A 140 21.12 -32.99 -14.07
N ALA A 141 22.30 -33.52 -13.74
CA ALA A 141 23.48 -32.75 -13.44
C ALA A 141 23.80 -31.68 -14.48
N GLU A 142 24.30 -30.53 -13.98
CA GLU A 142 25.02 -29.51 -14.73
C GLU A 142 24.28 -28.84 -15.90
N ALA A 143 23.35 -27.94 -15.58
CA ALA A 143 23.06 -26.83 -16.46
C ALA A 143 23.60 -25.54 -15.83
N PRO A 144 24.32 -24.66 -16.58
CA PRO A 144 24.75 -23.37 -16.07
C PRO A 144 23.52 -22.56 -15.68
N MET A 145 23.54 -21.98 -14.49
CA MET A 145 22.51 -21.02 -14.05
C MET A 145 22.36 -19.94 -15.12
N PRO A 146 21.17 -19.71 -15.68
CA PRO A 146 20.96 -18.55 -16.53
C PRO A 146 21.14 -17.32 -15.64
N THR A 147 22.18 -16.57 -15.85
CA THR A 147 22.31 -15.19 -15.40
C THR A 147 21.33 -14.37 -16.23
N VAL A 148 20.07 -14.43 -15.90
CA VAL A 148 19.11 -13.46 -16.41
C VAL A 148 19.31 -12.20 -15.57
N GLN A 149 20.06 -11.27 -16.13
CA GLN A 149 20.01 -9.87 -15.70
C GLN A 149 18.63 -9.34 -16.15
N ASN A 150 17.59 -9.67 -15.41
CA ASN A 150 16.32 -8.97 -15.55
C ASN A 150 16.53 -7.61 -14.88
N GLU A 151 16.32 -6.54 -15.65
CA GLU A 151 16.07 -5.24 -15.07
C GLU A 151 14.89 -5.43 -14.12
N THR A 152 15.15 -5.24 -12.83
CA THR A 152 14.16 -5.41 -11.80
C THR A 152 13.15 -4.27 -11.93
N GLU A 153 11.90 -4.62 -12.18
CA GLU A 153 10.83 -3.65 -12.32
C GLU A 153 10.24 -3.32 -10.94
N ALA A 154 9.91 -2.03 -10.74
CA ALA A 154 9.23 -1.59 -9.53
C ALA A 154 7.93 -2.38 -9.33
N THR A 155 7.64 -2.74 -8.08
CA THR A 155 6.37 -3.37 -7.73
C THR A 155 5.24 -2.36 -7.77
N ILE A 156 4.19 -2.66 -8.51
CA ILE A 156 2.99 -1.83 -8.61
C ILE A 156 1.82 -2.57 -7.97
N VAL A 157 1.12 -1.90 -7.06
CA VAL A 157 -0.13 -2.39 -6.48
C VAL A 157 -1.24 -1.43 -6.89
N THR A 158 -2.33 -1.96 -7.45
CA THR A 158 -3.55 -1.20 -7.74
C THR A 158 -4.73 -1.74 -6.93
N SER A 159 -5.66 -0.86 -6.55
CA SER A 159 -6.90 -1.18 -5.84
C SER A 159 -7.88 -0.01 -5.92
N GLN A 160 -9.11 -0.16 -5.45
CA GLN A 160 -10.02 0.99 -5.33
C GLN A 160 -9.85 1.74 -4.00
N LEU A 161 -9.32 1.06 -2.97
CA LEU A 161 -9.18 1.66 -1.64
C LEU A 161 -7.89 1.18 -0.97
N LEU A 162 -7.12 2.12 -0.43
CA LEU A 162 -5.96 1.86 0.41
C LEU A 162 -6.14 2.52 1.78
N HIS A 163 -5.96 1.75 2.84
CA HIS A 163 -5.76 2.24 4.20
C HIS A 163 -4.30 2.04 4.60
N MET A 164 -3.63 3.11 5.01
CA MET A 164 -2.32 3.04 5.66
C MET A 164 -2.53 3.33 7.15
N ILE A 165 -2.22 2.38 8.00
CA ILE A 165 -2.43 2.46 9.44
C ILE A 165 -1.08 2.38 10.12
N GLU A 166 -0.70 3.44 10.82
CA GLU A 166 0.52 3.48 11.62
C GLU A 166 0.24 2.93 13.03
N GLU A 167 0.92 1.86 13.38
CA GLU A 167 0.94 1.27 14.72
C GLU A 167 2.32 1.46 15.37
N PRO A 168 2.44 1.35 16.70
CA PRO A 168 3.75 1.40 17.32
C PRO A 168 4.65 0.27 16.80
N LYS A 169 5.69 0.59 16.03
CA LYS A 169 6.68 -0.31 15.42
C LYS A 169 6.31 -0.99 14.10
N GLN A 170 5.12 -0.79 13.57
CA GLN A 170 4.75 -1.35 12.27
C GLN A 170 3.81 -0.43 11.52
N THR A 171 3.78 -0.56 10.21
CA THR A 171 2.78 0.05 9.33
C THR A 171 2.02 -1.05 8.60
N LEU A 172 0.71 -0.99 8.66
CA LEU A 172 -0.19 -1.87 7.93
C LEU A 172 -0.73 -1.12 6.70
N PHE A 173 -0.48 -1.67 5.52
CA PHE A 173 -1.10 -1.25 4.27
C PHE A 173 -2.20 -2.25 3.93
N ARG A 174 -3.44 -1.80 3.84
CA ARG A 174 -4.58 -2.63 3.46
C ARG A 174 -5.20 -2.11 2.18
N PHE A 175 -5.05 -2.87 1.13
CA PHE A 175 -5.66 -2.65 -0.17
C PHE A 175 -6.96 -3.45 -0.25
N ASN A 176 -8.02 -2.84 -0.74
CA ASN A 176 -9.33 -3.49 -0.89
C ASN A 176 -9.89 -3.19 -2.27
N GLU A 177 -10.71 -4.13 -2.75
CA GLU A 177 -11.46 -4.08 -3.99
C GLU A 177 -10.56 -4.10 -5.24
N ASP A 178 -10.72 -5.13 -6.06
CA ASP A 178 -10.01 -5.35 -7.33
C ASP A 178 -8.48 -5.18 -7.21
N VAL A 179 -7.90 -5.82 -6.20
CA VAL A 179 -6.46 -5.68 -5.95
C VAL A 179 -5.66 -6.43 -7.00
N GLN A 180 -4.74 -5.73 -7.65
CA GLN A 180 -3.76 -6.30 -8.56
C GLN A 180 -2.35 -5.90 -8.12
N VAL A 181 -1.44 -6.88 -8.08
CA VAL A 181 -0.01 -6.68 -7.83
C VAL A 181 0.75 -7.12 -9.05
N THR A 182 1.57 -6.24 -9.61
CA THR A 182 2.49 -6.54 -10.72
C THR A 182 3.91 -6.29 -10.26
N ALA A 183 4.76 -7.29 -10.39
CA ALA A 183 6.19 -7.23 -10.06
C ALA A 183 6.96 -8.09 -11.05
N THR A 184 8.28 -8.09 -11.00
CA THR A 184 9.12 -8.95 -11.83
C THR A 184 8.72 -10.41 -11.65
N ASN A 185 8.28 -11.07 -12.72
CA ASN A 185 7.81 -12.46 -12.75
C ASN A 185 6.61 -12.79 -11.86
N LEU A 186 5.82 -11.79 -11.45
CA LEU A 186 4.68 -12.00 -10.55
C LEU A 186 3.52 -11.09 -10.93
N ASP A 187 2.38 -11.69 -11.26
CA ASP A 187 1.08 -11.02 -11.28
C ASP A 187 0.16 -11.70 -10.27
N THR A 188 -0.41 -10.92 -9.36
CA THR A 188 -1.35 -11.44 -8.35
C THR A 188 -2.63 -10.64 -8.38
N THR A 189 -3.77 -11.32 -8.33
CA THR A 189 -5.09 -10.70 -8.14
C THR A 189 -5.78 -11.26 -6.91
N CYS A 190 -6.48 -10.42 -6.17
CA CYS A 190 -7.28 -10.81 -4.98
C CYS A 190 -8.27 -9.69 -4.63
N GLU A 191 -9.20 -9.95 -3.70
CA GLU A 191 -10.15 -8.93 -3.23
C GLU A 191 -9.52 -8.01 -2.18
N ARG A 192 -8.59 -8.53 -1.37
CA ARG A 192 -7.91 -7.78 -0.32
C ARG A 192 -6.46 -8.20 -0.19
N LEU A 193 -5.57 -7.23 -0.06
CA LEU A 193 -4.14 -7.43 0.21
C LEU A 193 -3.75 -6.67 1.47
N GLU A 194 -3.06 -7.32 2.37
CA GLU A 194 -2.48 -6.71 3.57
C GLU A 194 -0.96 -6.85 3.54
N ILE A 195 -0.26 -5.74 3.71
CA ILE A 195 1.21 -5.68 3.78
C ILE A 195 1.56 -5.15 5.16
N ILE A 196 2.34 -5.91 5.92
CA ILE A 196 2.87 -5.50 7.21
C ILE A 196 4.35 -5.23 7.07
N ALA A 197 4.72 -3.99 7.35
CA ALA A 197 6.10 -3.53 7.37
C ALA A 197 6.49 -3.07 8.77
N VAL A 198 7.68 -3.40 9.23
CA VAL A 198 8.20 -3.05 10.55
C VAL A 198 9.37 -2.09 10.45
N GLU A 199 9.55 -1.23 11.43
CA GLU A 199 10.71 -0.34 11.51
C GLU A 199 11.96 -1.16 11.83
N GLN A 200 13.04 -0.92 11.09
CA GLN A 200 14.34 -1.53 11.40
C GLN A 200 14.94 -0.87 12.65
N PRO A 201 15.33 -1.66 13.68
CA PRO A 201 15.82 -1.12 14.94
C PRO A 201 17.17 -0.40 14.84
N ASP A 202 17.94 -0.63 13.77
CA ASP A 202 19.31 -0.12 13.59
C ASP A 202 19.41 1.05 12.58
N ALA A 203 18.30 1.66 12.17
CA ALA A 203 18.35 2.87 11.34
C ALA A 203 19.03 3.99 12.13
N THR A 204 20.24 4.38 11.72
CA THR A 204 20.94 5.55 12.28
C THR A 204 20.06 6.77 12.14
N LEU A 205 20.14 7.71 13.08
CA LEU A 205 19.28 8.90 13.21
C LEU A 205 19.15 9.77 11.92
N ASP A 206 20.02 9.55 10.93
CA ASP A 206 20.01 10.22 9.62
C ASP A 206 19.42 9.38 8.48
N ALA A 207 19.22 8.07 8.66
CA ALA A 207 18.49 7.24 7.73
C ALA A 207 17.03 7.19 8.19
N LYS A 208 16.10 7.76 7.38
CA LYS A 208 14.67 7.48 7.52
C LYS A 208 14.50 6.01 7.86
N ALA A 209 13.76 5.70 8.93
CA ALA A 209 13.50 4.33 9.33
C ALA A 209 13.06 3.51 8.09
N ALA A 210 13.97 2.69 7.58
CA ALA A 210 13.66 1.83 6.45
C ALA A 210 12.63 0.82 6.95
N LEU A 211 11.47 0.77 6.31
CA LEU A 211 10.46 -0.23 6.61
C LEU A 211 10.92 -1.57 6.02
N GLU A 212 11.00 -2.58 6.85
CA GLU A 212 11.27 -3.95 6.44
C GLU A 212 9.96 -4.72 6.27
N LEU A 213 9.80 -5.35 5.12
CA LEU A 213 8.64 -6.15 4.82
C LEU A 213 8.62 -7.42 5.68
N GLN A 214 7.64 -7.54 6.57
CA GLN A 214 7.50 -8.69 7.45
C GLN A 214 6.59 -9.76 6.85
N ARG A 215 5.43 -9.37 6.30
CA ARG A 215 4.42 -10.29 5.80
C ARG A 215 3.51 -9.63 4.76
N ILE A 216 3.14 -10.40 3.75
CA ILE A 216 2.08 -10.04 2.81
C ILE A 216 1.00 -11.12 2.87
N GLU A 217 -0.26 -10.71 2.96
CA GLU A 217 -1.41 -11.60 2.95
C GLU A 217 -2.40 -11.18 1.86
N ALA A 218 -2.65 -12.06 0.91
CA ALA A 218 -3.71 -11.90 -0.09
C ALA A 218 -4.91 -12.76 0.32
N HIS A 219 -6.10 -12.19 0.25
CA HIS A 219 -7.33 -12.81 0.71
C HIS A 219 -8.39 -12.78 -0.40
N GLU A 220 -9.15 -13.87 -0.47
CA GLU A 220 -10.29 -14.08 -1.35
C GLU A 220 -9.94 -14.05 -2.84
N ASN A 221 -10.34 -15.12 -3.54
CA ASN A 221 -10.13 -15.27 -4.98
C ASN A 221 -8.68 -15.08 -5.44
N VAL A 222 -7.72 -15.53 -4.61
CA VAL A 222 -6.30 -15.31 -4.87
C VAL A 222 -5.86 -16.10 -6.10
N VAL A 223 -5.32 -15.39 -7.09
CA VAL A 223 -4.68 -15.95 -8.28
C VAL A 223 -3.28 -15.37 -8.39
N ILE A 224 -2.26 -16.22 -8.37
CA ILE A 224 -0.85 -15.86 -8.53
C ILE A 224 -0.37 -16.45 -9.83
N LYS A 225 0.08 -15.60 -10.75
CA LYS A 225 0.66 -15.99 -12.04
C LYS A 225 2.16 -15.69 -12.01
N GLN A 226 2.94 -16.67 -12.37
CA GLN A 226 4.39 -16.56 -12.57
C GLN A 226 4.75 -17.23 -13.89
N THR A 227 5.95 -16.99 -14.40
CA THR A 227 6.38 -17.66 -15.64
C THR A 227 6.23 -19.18 -15.54
N GLY A 228 5.37 -19.75 -16.37
CA GLY A 228 5.10 -21.19 -16.43
C GLY A 228 4.26 -21.76 -15.28
N ARG A 229 3.75 -20.93 -14.34
CA ARG A 229 2.99 -21.41 -13.17
C ARG A 229 1.79 -20.54 -12.84
N ILE A 230 0.70 -21.18 -12.47
CA ILE A 230 -0.48 -20.51 -11.91
C ILE A 230 -0.83 -21.18 -10.57
N SER A 231 -1.00 -20.36 -9.54
CA SER A 231 -1.44 -20.80 -8.22
C SER A 231 -2.76 -20.12 -7.86
N THR A 232 -3.68 -20.87 -7.25
CA THR A 232 -4.95 -20.31 -6.76
C THR A 232 -5.22 -20.78 -5.34
N ALA A 233 -5.85 -19.93 -4.51
CA ALA A 233 -6.22 -20.23 -3.14
C ALA A 233 -7.29 -19.24 -2.63
N LYS A 234 -7.87 -19.51 -1.45
CA LYS A 234 -8.68 -18.51 -0.74
C LYS A 234 -7.81 -17.48 -0.03
N LYS A 235 -6.63 -17.92 0.44
CA LYS A 235 -5.65 -17.06 1.11
C LYS A 235 -4.24 -17.45 0.65
N ALA A 236 -3.38 -16.47 0.45
CA ALA A 236 -1.94 -16.64 0.27
C ALA A 236 -1.19 -15.77 1.28
N THR A 237 -0.23 -16.34 1.98
CA THR A 237 0.65 -15.63 2.92
C THR A 237 2.07 -15.77 2.45
N PHE A 238 2.72 -14.64 2.18
CA PHE A 238 4.14 -14.56 1.86
C PHE A 238 4.93 -14.11 3.08
N LEU A 239 5.97 -14.85 3.42
CA LEU A 239 6.87 -14.64 4.55
C LEU A 239 8.29 -14.44 4.02
N PRO A 240 8.71 -13.20 3.74
CA PRO A 240 9.99 -12.92 3.09
C PRO A 240 11.19 -13.47 3.85
N GLN A 241 11.21 -13.27 5.16
CA GLN A 241 12.33 -13.70 6.02
C GLN A 241 12.47 -15.23 6.10
N GLU A 242 11.38 -15.97 5.89
CA GLU A 242 11.37 -17.43 5.90
C GLU A 242 11.49 -18.02 4.48
N GLY A 243 11.50 -17.19 3.45
CA GLY A 243 11.57 -17.60 2.05
C GLY A 243 10.45 -18.57 1.67
N LYS A 244 9.22 -18.33 2.17
CA LYS A 244 8.11 -19.24 1.90
C LYS A 244 6.79 -18.54 1.59
N VAL A 245 5.96 -19.23 0.78
CA VAL A 245 4.58 -18.87 0.52
C VAL A 245 3.67 -20.00 1.01
N VAL A 246 2.62 -19.63 1.75
CA VAL A 246 1.60 -20.57 2.22
C VAL A 246 0.29 -20.25 1.50
N LEU A 247 -0.26 -21.22 0.81
CA LEU A 247 -1.56 -21.15 0.14
C LEU A 247 -2.57 -21.95 0.96
N GLU A 248 -3.73 -21.37 1.27
CA GLU A 248 -4.75 -21.98 2.12
C GLU A 248 -6.14 -21.86 1.50
N GLY A 249 -6.96 -22.89 1.71
CA GLY A 249 -8.33 -22.97 1.21
C GLY A 249 -8.39 -23.37 -0.26
N SER A 250 -8.52 -24.68 -0.53
CA SER A 250 -8.59 -25.27 -1.86
C SER A 250 -7.42 -24.85 -2.75
N ALA A 251 -6.20 -24.91 -2.16
CA ALA A 251 -4.99 -24.50 -2.82
C ALA A 251 -4.69 -25.38 -4.04
N VAL A 252 -4.40 -24.75 -5.18
CA VAL A 252 -4.02 -25.42 -6.43
C VAL A 252 -2.78 -24.75 -6.99
N VAL A 253 -1.82 -25.53 -7.41
CA VAL A 253 -0.67 -25.10 -8.19
C VAL A 253 -0.65 -25.92 -9.49
N LYS A 254 -0.54 -25.22 -10.62
CA LYS A 254 -0.45 -25.82 -11.95
C LYS A 254 0.75 -25.24 -12.68
N ASP A 255 1.57 -26.10 -13.25
CA ASP A 255 2.69 -25.77 -14.13
C ASP A 255 2.75 -26.75 -15.33
N GLU A 256 3.81 -26.67 -16.13
CA GLU A 256 4.05 -27.57 -17.27
C GLU A 256 4.24 -29.03 -16.84
N GLN A 257 4.68 -29.27 -15.61
CA GLN A 257 4.97 -30.60 -15.09
C GLN A 257 3.76 -31.28 -14.43
N GLY A 258 2.65 -30.53 -14.24
CA GLY A 258 1.45 -31.11 -13.71
C GLY A 258 0.59 -30.18 -12.87
N ARG A 259 -0.20 -30.78 -11.98
CA ARG A 259 -1.10 -30.08 -11.08
C ARG A 259 -1.06 -30.69 -9.71
N ALA A 260 -0.85 -29.88 -8.69
CA ALA A 260 -1.02 -30.23 -7.29
C ALA A 260 -2.24 -29.50 -6.70
N ALA A 261 -3.01 -30.18 -5.85
CA ALA A 261 -4.16 -29.62 -5.17
C ALA A 261 -4.25 -30.15 -3.73
N GLY A 262 -4.65 -29.30 -2.80
CA GLY A 262 -4.79 -29.64 -1.38
C GLY A 262 -5.51 -28.55 -0.60
N HIS A 263 -5.76 -28.80 0.69
CA HIS A 263 -6.31 -27.79 1.58
C HIS A 263 -5.30 -26.67 1.86
N ARG A 264 -4.02 -27.06 2.03
CA ARG A 264 -2.91 -26.16 2.27
C ARG A 264 -1.70 -26.58 1.47
N MET A 265 -0.95 -25.60 0.99
CA MET A 265 0.36 -25.81 0.36
C MET A 265 1.37 -24.84 0.93
N THR A 266 2.55 -25.34 1.26
CA THR A 266 3.70 -24.53 1.62
C THR A 266 4.77 -24.69 0.54
N LEU A 267 5.12 -23.56 -0.09
CA LEU A 267 6.11 -23.49 -1.15
C LEU A 267 7.36 -22.81 -0.59
N PHE A 268 8.54 -23.40 -0.78
CA PHE A 268 9.82 -22.85 -0.29
C PHE A 268 10.60 -22.27 -1.46
N GLN A 269 10.97 -20.98 -1.33
CA GLN A 269 11.72 -20.28 -2.36
C GLN A 269 13.13 -20.86 -2.51
N GLY A 270 13.60 -20.94 -3.73
CA GLY A 270 15.00 -21.39 -4.04
C GLY A 270 15.30 -22.84 -3.69
N GLN A 271 14.36 -23.59 -3.09
CA GLN A 271 14.62 -24.97 -2.64
C GLN A 271 13.99 -26.04 -3.53
N GLY A 272 13.18 -25.67 -4.53
CA GLY A 272 12.43 -26.65 -5.34
C GLY A 272 11.53 -27.59 -4.52
N ARG A 273 11.12 -27.16 -3.31
CA ARG A 273 10.38 -27.96 -2.34
C ARG A 273 8.98 -27.40 -2.14
N ALA A 274 8.01 -28.29 -2.12
CA ALA A 274 6.63 -27.98 -1.73
C ALA A 274 6.10 -29.04 -0.78
N ILE A 275 5.24 -28.64 0.14
CA ILE A 275 4.45 -29.54 1.01
C ILE A 275 3.00 -29.33 0.63
N VAL A 276 2.29 -30.41 0.33
CA VAL A 276 0.87 -30.41 0.00
C VAL A 276 0.13 -31.18 1.08
N GLU A 277 -0.79 -30.52 1.76
CA GLU A 277 -1.54 -31.07 2.88
C GLU A 277 -3.01 -31.22 2.46
N GLY A 278 -3.56 -32.41 2.66
CA GLY A 278 -5.00 -32.64 2.65
C GLY A 278 -5.58 -32.28 4.01
N GLY A 279 -6.90 -32.28 4.13
CA GLY A 279 -7.60 -31.98 5.39
C GLY A 279 -8.55 -30.80 5.22
N GLY A 280 -8.86 -30.14 6.30
CA GLY A 280 -9.90 -29.12 6.38
C GLY A 280 -11.26 -29.72 6.74
N LEU A 281 -12.26 -28.85 6.91
CA LEU A 281 -13.62 -29.23 7.33
C LEU A 281 -14.33 -30.18 6.34
N GLU A 282 -13.91 -30.19 5.08
CA GLU A 282 -14.51 -31.01 4.00
C GLU A 282 -13.70 -32.28 3.68
N GLY A 283 -12.62 -32.58 4.44
CA GLY A 283 -11.82 -33.80 4.24
C GLY A 283 -11.12 -33.86 2.87
N GLU A 284 -10.73 -32.70 2.29
CA GLU A 284 -10.03 -32.65 1.01
C GLU A 284 -8.72 -33.45 1.07
N ARG A 285 -8.51 -34.30 0.07
CA ARG A 285 -7.27 -35.09 -0.06
C ARG A 285 -6.23 -34.28 -0.85
N ALA A 286 -4.97 -34.38 -0.43
CA ALA A 286 -3.88 -33.94 -1.30
C ALA A 286 -3.86 -34.79 -2.59
N ARG A 287 -3.78 -34.11 -3.75
CA ARG A 287 -3.78 -34.74 -5.07
C ARG A 287 -2.67 -34.18 -5.91
N VAL A 288 -1.96 -35.03 -6.63
CA VAL A 288 -0.97 -34.64 -7.64
C VAL A 288 -1.33 -35.36 -8.94
N THR A 289 -1.35 -34.62 -10.04
CA THR A 289 -1.53 -35.15 -11.39
C THR A 289 -0.27 -34.83 -12.17
N LEU A 290 0.42 -35.86 -12.62
CA LEU A 290 1.62 -35.74 -13.44
C LEU A 290 1.27 -35.90 -14.92
N PRO A 291 1.97 -35.29 -15.87
CA PRO A 291 1.80 -35.58 -17.29
C PRO A 291 2.09 -37.06 -17.54
N GLY A 292 1.37 -37.66 -18.47
CA GLY A 292 1.48 -39.09 -18.76
C GLY A 292 2.92 -39.51 -19.06
N MET A 293 3.50 -40.40 -18.24
CA MET A 293 4.73 -41.06 -18.62
C MET A 293 4.45 -41.97 -19.80
N SER A 294 4.98 -41.66 -20.97
CA SER A 294 5.03 -42.62 -22.06
C SER A 294 6.02 -43.73 -21.67
N VAL A 295 5.52 -44.87 -21.23
CA VAL A 295 6.37 -46.03 -21.09
C VAL A 295 6.67 -46.50 -22.51
N SER A 296 7.86 -46.21 -23.03
CA SER A 296 8.35 -46.83 -24.25
C SER A 296 8.51 -48.32 -23.98
N GLN A 297 7.72 -49.14 -24.67
CA GLN A 297 7.95 -50.59 -24.76
C GLN A 297 9.15 -50.86 -25.64
#